data_91b0e62ece3ed56490553c56f4f70a3f
#
_entry.id   91b0e62ece3ed56490553c56f4f70a3f
#
_cell.length_a   1.000
_cell.length_b   1.000
_cell.length_c   1.000
_cell.angle_alpha   90.00
_cell.angle_beta   90.00
_cell.angle_gamma   90.00
#
_symmetry.space_group_name_H-M   'P 1'
#
loop_
_entity.id
_entity.type
_entity.pdbx_description
1 polymer ?
#
loop_
_entity_poly.entity_id
_entity_poly.type
_entity_poly.pdbx_seq_one_letter_code
_entity_poly.pdbx_strand_id
1 'polypeptide(L)'
;MTVEHAELARIAFAHSPHPLPWGELRTWGPHPRCRWDPHPLPTGEHPDHGVLYTAGDLLTCVAEVFADTRVIDTRSDMPLLQVWEATRPLHLLDLTGTW
;
A
#
# COMPACT_ATOMS: atom_id res chain seq x y z
N MET A 1 18.48 7.09 0.20
CA MET A 1 18.40 6.54 -1.18
C MET A 1 17.36 7.32 -1.96
N THR A 2 17.70 7.70 -3.17
CA THR A 2 16.78 8.41 -4.07
C THR A 2 16.47 7.53 -5.27
N VAL A 3 15.19 7.39 -5.59
CA VAL A 3 14.73 6.60 -6.74
C VAL A 3 14.00 7.51 -7.71
N GLU A 4 14.45 7.56 -8.96
CA GLU A 4 13.79 8.31 -10.03
C GLU A 4 12.84 7.39 -10.79
N HIS A 5 11.72 7.94 -11.25
CA HIS A 5 10.72 7.21 -12.02
C HIS A 5 10.28 5.90 -11.36
N ALA A 6 10.11 5.92 -10.04
CA ALA A 6 9.69 4.74 -9.31
C ALA A 6 8.31 4.27 -9.79
N GLU A 7 8.23 2.99 -10.13
CA GLU A 7 6.97 2.31 -10.42
C GLU A 7 6.49 1.63 -9.14
N LEU A 8 5.26 1.93 -8.74
CA LEU A 8 4.66 1.45 -7.51
C LEU A 8 3.41 0.67 -7.85
N ALA A 9 3.23 -0.48 -7.22
CA ALA A 9 2.11 -1.35 -7.48
C ALA A 9 1.42 -1.76 -6.18
N ARG A 10 0.10 -1.95 -6.25
CA ARG A 10 -0.66 -2.59 -5.19
C ARG A 10 -1.84 -3.35 -5.76
N ILE A 11 -2.39 -4.27 -4.97
CA ILE A 11 -3.67 -4.92 -5.27
C ILE A 11 -4.73 -4.32 -4.34
N ALA A 12 -5.79 -3.79 -4.94
CA ALA A 12 -6.95 -3.28 -4.24
C ALA A 12 -8.17 -4.16 -4.54
N PHE A 13 -9.12 -4.21 -3.62
CA PHE A 13 -10.32 -5.04 -3.77
C PHE A 13 -11.52 -4.14 -4.05
N ALA A 14 -12.11 -4.27 -5.25
CA ALA A 14 -13.23 -3.45 -5.68
C ALA A 14 -14.49 -3.65 -4.82
N HIS A 15 -14.67 -4.83 -4.25
CA HIS A 15 -15.81 -5.17 -3.40
C HIS A 15 -15.50 -5.09 -1.91
N SER A 16 -14.42 -4.41 -1.53
CA SER A 16 -14.13 -4.13 -0.12
C SER A 16 -15.23 -3.27 0.49
N PRO A 17 -15.58 -3.45 1.78
CA PRO A 17 -16.54 -2.58 2.47
C PRO A 17 -16.12 -1.10 2.48
N HIS A 18 -14.82 -0.83 2.40
CA HIS A 18 -14.27 0.52 2.39
C HIS A 18 -13.29 0.69 1.24
N PRO A 19 -13.77 0.68 -0.02
CA PRO A 19 -12.88 0.83 -1.17
C PRO A 19 -12.23 2.22 -1.15
N LEU A 20 -10.93 2.25 -1.43
CA LEU A 20 -10.19 3.50 -1.56
C LEU A 20 -10.10 3.86 -3.04
N PRO A 21 -10.62 5.04 -3.46
CA PRO A 21 -10.52 5.47 -4.85
C PRO A 21 -9.08 5.58 -5.34
N TRP A 22 -8.89 5.48 -6.65
CA TRP A 22 -7.62 5.80 -7.29
C TRP A 22 -7.17 7.22 -6.89
N GLY A 23 -5.93 7.42 -6.65
CA GLY A 23 -5.39 8.74 -6.36
C GLY A 23 -5.66 9.26 -4.96
N GLU A 24 -6.29 8.49 -4.10
CA GLU A 24 -6.45 8.86 -2.69
C GLU A 24 -5.55 8.03 -1.79
N LEU A 25 -5.04 8.68 -0.75
CA LEU A 25 -4.29 8.03 0.32
C LEU A 25 -5.22 7.76 1.49
N ARG A 26 -4.95 6.68 2.21
CA ARG A 26 -5.72 6.40 3.42
C ARG A 26 -5.28 7.33 4.54
N THR A 27 -6.23 8.06 5.11
CA THR A 27 -5.98 9.02 6.18
C THR A 27 -6.49 8.55 7.55
N TRP A 28 -7.29 7.50 7.56
CA TRP A 28 -7.77 6.89 8.79
C TRP A 28 -6.73 5.90 9.34
N GLY A 29 -6.41 6.03 10.61
CA GLY A 29 -5.43 5.17 11.27
C GLY A 29 -5.01 5.69 12.64
N PRO A 30 -4.00 5.10 13.27
CA PRO A 30 -3.24 3.94 12.78
C PRO A 30 -4.06 2.64 12.84
N HIS A 31 -3.90 1.80 11.83
CA HIS A 31 -4.54 0.49 11.79
C HIS A 31 -3.70 -0.51 12.57
N PRO A 32 -4.32 -1.38 13.41
CA PRO A 32 -3.55 -2.31 14.26
C PRO A 32 -2.63 -3.28 13.50
N ARG A 33 -2.98 -3.61 12.25
CA ARG A 33 -2.21 -4.52 11.41
C ARG A 33 -1.19 -3.82 10.51
N CYS A 34 -1.16 -2.50 10.52
CA CYS A 34 -0.30 -1.69 9.66
C CYS A 34 0.70 -0.92 10.51
N ARG A 35 1.74 -1.60 10.98
CA ARG A 35 2.68 -1.03 11.96
C ARG A 35 3.48 0.17 11.47
N TRP A 36 3.50 0.42 10.18
CA TRP A 36 4.18 1.57 9.59
C TRP A 36 3.27 2.77 9.37
N ASP A 37 2.02 2.71 9.85
CA ASP A 37 1.10 3.82 9.75
C ASP A 37 1.64 5.03 10.52
N PRO A 38 1.67 6.22 9.88
CA PRO A 38 2.24 7.43 10.50
C PRO A 38 1.29 8.16 11.43
N HIS A 39 0.05 7.72 11.55
CA HIS A 39 -1.00 8.45 12.24
C HIS A 39 -0.76 8.51 13.75
N PRO A 40 -0.99 9.67 14.40
CA PRO A 40 -0.97 9.74 15.86
C PRO A 40 -2.18 9.03 16.47
N LEU A 41 -2.01 8.57 17.70
CA LEU A 41 -3.14 8.05 18.49
C LEU A 41 -4.00 9.21 19.00
N PRO A 42 -5.31 8.98 19.18
CA PRO A 42 -6.05 7.74 18.99
C PRO A 42 -6.34 7.43 17.52
N THR A 43 -6.67 6.18 17.22
CA THR A 43 -7.10 5.78 15.88
C THR A 43 -8.33 6.56 15.46
N GLY A 44 -8.29 7.14 14.29
CA GLY A 44 -9.36 7.93 13.73
C GLY A 44 -8.95 8.58 12.42
N GLU A 45 -9.72 9.56 11.98
CA GLU A 45 -9.41 10.32 10.76
C GLU A 45 -8.31 11.34 11.05
N HIS A 46 -7.24 11.26 10.27
CA HIS A 46 -6.10 12.19 10.35
C HIS A 46 -5.76 12.71 8.96
N PRO A 47 -6.43 13.79 8.50
CA PRO A 47 -6.30 14.27 7.12
C PRO A 47 -4.87 14.64 6.70
N ASP A 48 -4.01 15.00 7.65
CA ASP A 48 -2.62 15.38 7.37
C ASP A 48 -1.68 14.18 7.27
N HIS A 49 -2.17 12.96 7.45
CA HIS A 49 -1.36 11.75 7.48
C HIS A 49 -1.90 10.72 6.48
N GLY A 50 -1.62 10.95 5.19
CA GLY A 50 -1.96 9.99 4.14
C GLY A 50 -0.95 8.86 4.07
N VAL A 51 -1.42 7.63 3.86
CA VAL A 51 -0.58 6.46 3.71
C VAL A 51 -1.00 5.60 2.54
N LEU A 52 -0.02 5.05 1.84
CA LEU A 52 -0.22 4.12 0.75
C LEU A 52 0.86 3.02 0.83
N TYR A 53 0.43 1.79 1.03
CA TYR A 53 1.34 0.65 0.98
C TYR A 53 1.43 0.14 -0.45
N THR A 54 2.65 0.04 -0.95
CA THR A 54 2.93 -0.41 -2.31
C THR A 54 4.09 -1.38 -2.34
N ALA A 55 4.24 -2.06 -3.46
CA ALA A 55 5.40 -2.89 -3.75
C ALA A 55 6.05 -2.41 -5.06
N GLY A 56 7.30 -2.79 -5.27
CA GLY A 56 8.04 -2.42 -6.47
C GLY A 56 7.73 -3.28 -7.68
N ASP A 57 7.02 -4.40 -7.51
CA ASP A 57 6.67 -5.31 -8.60
C ASP A 57 5.39 -6.10 -8.30
N LEU A 58 4.84 -6.72 -9.36
CA LEU A 58 3.60 -7.49 -9.25
C LEU A 58 3.75 -8.73 -8.36
N LEU A 59 4.86 -9.43 -8.45
CA LEU A 59 5.07 -10.66 -7.67
C LEU A 59 5.05 -10.38 -6.17
N THR A 60 5.67 -9.32 -5.74
CA THR A 60 5.65 -8.90 -4.33
C THR A 60 4.25 -8.52 -3.88
N CYS A 61 3.48 -7.80 -4.72
CA CYS A 61 2.08 -7.48 -4.43
C CYS A 61 1.25 -8.74 -4.21
N VAL A 62 1.37 -9.71 -5.11
CA VAL A 62 0.64 -10.98 -5.03
C VAL A 62 1.02 -11.75 -3.78
N ALA A 63 2.32 -11.82 -3.48
CA ALA A 63 2.82 -12.51 -2.30
C ALA A 63 2.25 -11.91 -1.01
N GLU A 64 2.24 -10.59 -0.88
CA GLU A 64 1.76 -9.92 0.33
C GLU A 64 0.25 -10.09 0.53
N VAL A 65 -0.53 -9.99 -0.54
CA VAL A 65 -2.00 -10.02 -0.43
C VAL A 65 -2.52 -11.44 -0.23
N PHE A 66 -1.90 -12.44 -0.89
CA PHE A 66 -2.41 -13.81 -0.90
C PHE A 66 -1.54 -14.81 -0.12
N ALA A 67 -0.52 -14.34 0.61
CA ALA A 67 0.41 -15.22 1.33
C ALA A 67 -0.26 -16.11 2.37
N ASP A 68 -1.22 -15.57 3.11
CA ASP A 68 -1.88 -16.31 4.20
C ASP A 68 -2.72 -17.47 3.68
N THR A 69 -3.43 -17.27 2.59
CA THR A 69 -4.29 -18.30 2.00
C THR A 69 -3.54 -19.20 1.03
N ARG A 70 -2.42 -18.73 0.47
CA ARG A 70 -1.66 -19.38 -0.60
C ARG A 70 -2.48 -19.68 -1.85
N VAL A 71 -3.58 -18.99 -2.02
CA VAL A 71 -4.48 -19.08 -3.17
C VAL A 71 -4.70 -17.70 -3.74
N ILE A 72 -4.51 -17.53 -5.03
CA ILE A 72 -4.81 -16.29 -5.73
C ILE A 72 -6.27 -16.35 -6.14
N ASP A 73 -7.14 -15.75 -5.32
CA ASP A 73 -8.56 -15.67 -5.59
C ASP A 73 -8.86 -14.42 -6.42
N THR A 74 -9.16 -14.62 -7.69
CA THR A 74 -9.44 -13.54 -8.63
C THR A 74 -10.92 -13.21 -8.77
N ARG A 75 -11.79 -13.89 -8.03
CA ARG A 75 -13.26 -13.74 -8.15
C ARG A 75 -13.90 -13.07 -6.94
N SER A 76 -13.53 -13.52 -5.74
CA SER A 76 -14.03 -12.90 -4.53
C SER A 76 -13.42 -11.52 -4.38
N ASP A 77 -14.21 -10.54 -3.93
CA ASP A 77 -13.80 -9.17 -3.67
C ASP A 77 -13.21 -8.42 -4.86
N MET A 78 -13.11 -9.05 -6.03
CA MET A 78 -12.58 -8.50 -7.28
C MET A 78 -11.25 -7.76 -7.10
N PRO A 79 -10.14 -8.48 -6.98
CA PRO A 79 -8.82 -7.84 -6.87
C PRO A 79 -8.46 -7.08 -8.16
N LEU A 80 -7.96 -5.87 -7.99
CA LEU A 80 -7.51 -5.00 -9.08
C LEU A 80 -6.05 -4.65 -8.86
N LEU A 81 -5.25 -4.84 -9.90
CA LEU A 81 -3.87 -4.35 -9.89
C LEU A 81 -3.88 -2.86 -10.23
N GLN A 82 -3.30 -2.06 -9.36
CA GLN A 82 -3.09 -0.63 -9.57
C GLN A 82 -1.61 -0.35 -9.66
N VAL A 83 -1.20 0.40 -10.67
CA VAL A 83 0.20 0.77 -10.91
C VAL A 83 0.29 2.27 -11.06
N TRP A 84 1.29 2.87 -10.39
CA TRP A 84 1.60 4.29 -10.50
C TRP A 84 3.06 4.47 -10.85
N GLU A 85 3.36 5.53 -11.54
CA GLU A 85 4.72 6.02 -11.71
C GLU A 85 4.87 7.32 -10.92
N ALA A 86 5.94 7.42 -10.13
CA ALA A 86 6.20 8.63 -9.39
C ALA A 86 6.56 9.77 -10.35
N THR A 87 5.94 10.94 -10.16
CA THR A 87 6.17 12.11 -10.99
C THR A 87 7.39 12.94 -10.56
N ARG A 88 8.01 12.54 -9.45
CA ARG A 88 9.23 13.16 -8.92
C ARG A 88 10.11 12.08 -8.30
N PRO A 89 11.41 12.35 -8.11
CA PRO A 89 12.26 11.42 -7.38
C PRO A 89 11.75 11.18 -5.96
N LEU A 90 11.81 9.92 -5.51
CA LEU A 90 11.43 9.53 -4.17
C LEU A 90 12.67 9.41 -3.28
N HIS A 91 12.61 10.02 -2.11
CA HIS A 91 13.63 9.86 -1.09
C HIS A 91 13.20 8.76 -0.13
N LEU A 92 13.92 7.65 -0.13
CA LEU A 92 13.57 6.44 0.61
C LEU A 92 14.54 6.21 1.76
N LEU A 93 14.00 5.75 2.87
CA LEU A 93 14.81 5.19 3.94
C LEU A 93 15.16 3.74 3.59
N ASP A 94 16.45 3.45 3.45
CA ASP A 94 16.91 2.11 3.10
C ASP A 94 16.97 1.23 4.35
N LEU A 95 16.07 0.26 4.43
CA LEU A 95 16.00 -0.70 5.54
C LEU A 95 16.59 -2.08 5.16
N THR A 96 17.22 -2.18 3.98
CA THR A 96 17.74 -3.46 3.47
C THR A 96 19.14 -3.80 3.97
N GLY A 97 19.83 -2.84 4.55
CA GLY A 97 21.19 -3.03 5.06
C GLY A 97 21.24 -3.65 6.45
N THR A 98 22.46 -3.80 6.95
CA THR A 98 22.71 -4.23 8.34
C THR A 98 22.55 -3.03 9.28
N TRP A 99 21.80 -3.22 10.33
CA TRP A 99 21.49 -2.19 11.32
C TRP A 99 22.20 -2.47 12.63
#